data_befab561a540c16c48193adb37f11671
#
_entry.id   befab561a540c16c48193adb37f11671
#
_cell.length_a   1.000
_cell.length_b   1.000
_cell.length_c   1.000
_cell.angle_alpha   90.00
_cell.angle_beta   90.00
_cell.angle_gamma   90.00
#
_symmetry.space_group_name_H-M   'P 1'
#
loop_
_entity.id
_entity.type
_entity.pdbx_description
1 polymer ?
#
loop_
_entity_poly.entity_id
_entity_poly.type
_entity_poly.pdbx_seq_one_letter_code
_entity_poly.pdbx_strand_id
1 'polypeptide(L)'
;RTMSRATQLLTKNNDKNGYTRQTGAKFSFAHHLVLDYYSKQYLSFGISYNINNFRIDINEFQPTYDNPVIDPSITDNRAISNNNFDVGVLYRNHGFYLSLNANNILEKDIDKFEGVEPSLLLNYQLYSGYVIQSVRNKRVEYEPSVYFQLFGSDKRSSTDLNFKFRKYNRDDDYYWVGASYRFLNDQFLKPLNVGPMVGVMKSKFYFAYSYQFTINQLSPYNSGTHSITVGVDFLQGISNCPCTKSRIKFK
;
A
#
# COMPACT_ATOMS: atom_id res chain seq x y z
N ARG A 1 0.23 19.95 -20.91
CA ARG A 1 -0.45 20.40 -19.67
C ARG A 1 0.12 19.63 -18.49
N THR A 2 0.49 20.33 -17.46
CA THR A 2 1.06 19.80 -16.24
C THR A 2 0.07 19.98 -15.08
N MET A 3 0.05 19.06 -14.15
CA MET A 3 -0.81 19.11 -12.97
C MET A 3 -0.11 18.55 -11.75
N SER A 4 -0.43 19.12 -10.59
CA SER A 4 0.12 18.70 -9.31
C SER A 4 -0.98 18.29 -8.34
N ARG A 5 -0.72 17.27 -7.55
CA ARG A 5 -1.63 16.77 -6.52
C ARG A 5 -0.87 16.52 -5.22
N ALA A 6 -1.47 16.91 -4.10
CA ALA A 6 -0.98 16.57 -2.77
C ALA A 6 -1.92 15.55 -2.11
N THR A 7 -1.35 14.62 -1.37
CA THR A 7 -2.10 13.58 -0.65
C THR A 7 -1.48 13.41 0.74
N GLN A 8 -2.32 13.21 1.74
CA GLN A 8 -1.91 12.84 3.08
C GLN A 8 -2.46 11.45 3.41
N LEU A 9 -1.61 10.60 3.96
CA LEU A 9 -1.98 9.28 4.45
C LEU A 9 -1.58 9.17 5.93
N LEU A 10 -2.51 8.76 6.76
CA LEU A 10 -2.27 8.42 8.16
C LEU A 10 -2.36 6.90 8.31
N THR A 11 -1.35 6.31 8.95
CA THR A 11 -1.32 4.87 9.20
C THR A 11 -1.23 4.61 10.71
N LYS A 12 -1.93 3.59 11.16
CA LYS A 12 -1.84 3.08 12.51
C LYS A 12 -1.79 1.56 12.45
N ASN A 13 -0.75 0.97 13.01
CA ASN A 13 -0.59 -0.47 13.09
C ASN A 13 -0.45 -0.86 14.57
N ASN A 14 -1.24 -1.82 15.02
CA ASN A 14 -1.16 -2.36 16.37
C ASN A 14 -0.94 -3.87 16.26
N ASP A 15 -0.03 -4.40 17.04
CA ASP A 15 0.12 -5.83 17.20
C ASP A 15 -1.03 -6.39 18.05
N LYS A 16 -1.41 -7.64 17.76
CA LYS A 16 -2.43 -8.36 18.53
C LYS A 16 -2.04 -8.57 20.01
N ASN A 17 -0.74 -8.70 20.27
CA ASN A 17 -0.20 -8.86 21.62
C ASN A 17 -0.07 -7.53 22.38
N GLY A 18 -0.33 -6.39 21.74
CA GLY A 18 -0.55 -5.10 22.37
C GLY A 18 0.70 -4.29 22.68
N TYR A 19 1.89 -4.88 22.73
CA TYR A 19 3.10 -4.20 23.18
C TYR A 19 3.84 -3.41 22.08
N THR A 20 3.57 -3.69 20.81
CA THR A 20 4.16 -2.92 19.70
C THR A 20 3.12 -2.06 19.01
N ARG A 21 3.44 -0.79 18.81
CA ARG A 21 2.60 0.17 18.10
C ARG A 21 3.41 0.92 17.06
N GLN A 22 2.89 0.98 15.86
CA GLN A 22 3.44 1.82 14.80
C GLN A 22 2.38 2.81 14.32
N THR A 23 2.73 4.09 14.35
CA THR A 23 1.89 5.17 13.80
C THR A 23 2.70 5.97 12.82
N GLY A 24 2.08 6.40 11.73
CA GLY A 24 2.80 7.16 10.72
C GLY A 24 1.91 8.13 9.96
N ALA A 25 2.55 9.16 9.43
CA ALA A 25 1.97 10.11 8.50
C ALA A 25 2.83 10.20 7.25
N LYS A 26 2.18 10.21 6.09
CA LYS A 26 2.82 10.32 4.79
C LYS A 26 2.22 11.47 4.01
N PHE A 27 3.06 12.43 3.63
CA PHE A 27 2.70 13.56 2.80
C PHE A 27 3.28 13.34 1.41
N SER A 28 2.42 13.31 0.40
CA SER A 28 2.84 13.02 -0.97
C SER A 28 2.48 14.17 -1.90
N PHE A 29 3.39 14.49 -2.79
CA PHE A 29 3.19 15.42 -3.87
C PHE A 29 3.48 14.72 -5.20
N ALA A 30 2.60 14.91 -6.19
CA ALA A 30 2.77 14.32 -7.51
C ALA A 30 2.57 15.36 -8.60
N HIS A 31 3.41 15.26 -9.63
CA HIS A 31 3.34 16.08 -10.82
C HIS A 31 3.06 15.20 -12.04
N HIS A 32 2.04 15.56 -12.81
CA HIS A 32 1.57 14.78 -13.95
C HIS A 32 1.88 15.50 -15.26
N LEU A 33 2.54 14.80 -16.18
CA LEU A 33 2.82 15.24 -17.54
C LEU A 33 1.90 14.50 -18.51
N VAL A 34 1.25 15.24 -19.38
CA VAL A 34 0.52 14.66 -20.50
C VAL A 34 1.49 14.53 -21.66
N LEU A 35 1.91 13.30 -21.98
CA LEU A 35 2.82 13.02 -23.10
C LEU A 35 2.07 13.11 -24.43
N ASP A 36 0.92 12.44 -24.49
CA ASP A 36 0.03 12.51 -25.65
C ASP A 36 -1.43 12.52 -25.17
N TYR A 37 -2.15 13.55 -25.56
CA TYR A 37 -3.55 13.71 -25.21
C TYR A 37 -4.47 12.75 -25.98
N TYR A 38 -4.15 12.49 -27.24
CA TYR A 38 -4.96 11.63 -28.09
C TYR A 38 -4.81 10.16 -27.73
N SER A 39 -3.58 9.72 -27.50
CA SER A 39 -3.27 8.34 -27.06
C SER A 39 -3.40 8.15 -25.55
N LYS A 40 -3.84 9.18 -24.80
CA LYS A 40 -4.03 9.13 -23.33
C LYS A 40 -2.80 8.60 -22.59
N GLN A 41 -1.64 9.08 -23.00
CA GLN A 41 -0.36 8.76 -22.38
C GLN A 41 -0.01 9.79 -21.31
N TYR A 42 0.27 9.32 -20.12
CA TYR A 42 0.62 10.15 -18.98
C TYR A 42 1.86 9.62 -18.30
N LEU A 43 2.74 10.53 -17.90
CA LEU A 43 3.88 10.24 -17.03
C LEU A 43 3.73 11.07 -15.76
N SER A 44 3.89 10.44 -14.61
CA SER A 44 3.74 11.10 -13.33
C SER A 44 4.96 10.85 -12.47
N PHE A 45 5.42 11.90 -11.79
CA PHE A 45 6.50 11.84 -10.82
C PHE A 45 5.93 12.16 -9.45
N GLY A 46 6.33 11.39 -8.45
CA GLY A 46 5.89 11.57 -7.07
C GLY A 46 7.07 11.63 -6.11
N ILE A 47 6.93 12.47 -5.09
CA ILE A 47 7.79 12.49 -3.91
C ILE A 47 6.91 12.44 -2.66
N SER A 48 7.35 11.70 -1.66
CA SER A 48 6.66 11.63 -0.38
C SER A 48 7.63 11.81 0.78
N TYR A 49 7.15 12.45 1.82
CA TYR A 49 7.81 12.54 3.12
C TYR A 49 7.04 11.69 4.13
N ASN A 50 7.74 10.79 4.78
CA ASN A 50 7.20 9.84 5.75
C ASN A 50 7.69 10.18 7.15
N ILE A 51 6.78 10.21 8.11
CA ILE A 51 7.06 10.26 9.54
C ILE A 51 6.49 8.98 10.14
N ASN A 52 7.34 8.14 10.72
CA ASN A 52 6.93 6.92 11.40
C ASN A 52 7.41 6.93 12.84
N ASN A 53 6.50 6.66 13.77
CA ASN A 53 6.79 6.46 15.17
C ASN A 53 6.55 5.00 15.51
N PHE A 54 7.58 4.34 15.98
CA PHE A 54 7.51 3.00 16.53
C PHE A 54 7.65 3.07 18.05
N ARG A 55 6.79 2.36 18.77
CA ARG A 55 6.80 2.32 20.23
C ARG A 55 6.65 0.88 20.69
N ILE A 56 7.50 0.49 21.65
CA ILE A 56 7.36 -0.72 22.46
C ILE A 56 6.90 -0.28 23.84
N ASP A 57 5.79 -0.84 24.34
CA ASP A 57 5.24 -0.56 25.65
C ASP A 57 5.19 -1.85 26.47
N ILE A 58 6.16 -2.00 27.36
CA ILE A 58 6.34 -3.20 28.18
C ILE A 58 5.19 -3.37 29.19
N ASN A 59 4.59 -2.25 29.62
CA ASN A 59 3.49 -2.29 30.58
C ASN A 59 2.21 -2.95 30.03
N GLU A 60 2.10 -3.04 28.70
CA GLU A 60 0.99 -3.73 28.02
C GLU A 60 1.29 -5.21 27.75
N PHE A 61 2.52 -5.67 28.05
CA PHE A 61 2.87 -7.08 27.95
C PHE A 61 2.17 -7.88 29.05
N GLN A 62 1.21 -8.70 28.66
CA GLN A 62 0.59 -9.65 29.57
C GLN A 62 1.28 -11.00 29.41
N PRO A 63 1.99 -11.50 30.43
CA PRO A 63 2.52 -12.85 30.40
C PRO A 63 1.37 -13.83 30.26
N THR A 64 1.42 -14.67 29.24
CA THR A 64 0.47 -15.79 29.09
C THR A 64 0.87 -16.93 29.99
N TYR A 65 -0.09 -17.79 30.37
CA TYR A 65 0.17 -18.96 31.20
C TYR A 65 1.27 -19.87 30.65
N ASP A 66 1.43 -19.89 29.33
CA ASP A 66 2.43 -20.71 28.65
C ASP A 66 3.82 -20.03 28.60
N ASN A 67 3.93 -18.75 28.91
CA ASN A 67 5.19 -18.01 28.87
C ASN A 67 5.18 -16.91 29.96
N PRO A 68 5.44 -17.29 31.24
CA PRO A 68 5.35 -16.35 32.36
C PRO A 68 6.58 -15.43 32.49
N VAL A 69 7.57 -15.56 31.60
CA VAL A 69 8.83 -14.82 31.68
C VAL A 69 8.81 -13.69 30.65
N ILE A 70 9.02 -12.46 31.11
CA ILE A 70 9.29 -11.31 30.24
C ILE A 70 10.61 -11.59 29.53
N ASP A 71 10.62 -11.45 28.19
CA ASP A 71 11.82 -11.57 27.38
C ASP A 71 12.90 -10.60 27.94
N PRO A 72 14.03 -11.09 28.46
CA PRO A 72 15.06 -10.22 29.05
C PRO A 72 15.71 -9.27 28.04
N SER A 73 15.50 -9.44 26.73
CA SER A 73 15.93 -8.50 25.69
C SER A 73 15.05 -7.25 25.61
N ILE A 74 13.84 -7.29 26.22
CA ILE A 74 12.89 -6.17 26.22
C ILE A 74 12.82 -5.58 27.64
N THR A 75 13.81 -4.79 28.01
CA THR A 75 13.90 -4.27 29.39
C THR A 75 13.24 -2.91 29.59
N ASP A 76 13.06 -2.10 28.53
CA ASP A 76 12.61 -0.72 28.65
C ASP A 76 11.56 -0.32 27.60
N ASN A 77 10.68 0.60 27.99
CA ASN A 77 9.79 1.28 27.06
C ASN A 77 10.62 2.10 26.05
N ARG A 78 10.49 1.79 24.77
CA ARG A 78 11.22 2.48 23.71
C ARG A 78 10.29 3.12 22.71
N ALA A 79 10.64 4.34 22.30
CA ALA A 79 9.93 5.04 21.23
C ALA A 79 10.95 5.65 20.27
N ILE A 80 10.79 5.37 18.97
CA ILE A 80 11.63 5.90 17.92
C ILE A 80 10.79 6.59 16.87
N SER A 81 11.21 7.78 16.48
CA SER A 81 10.68 8.50 15.33
C SER A 81 11.64 8.38 14.16
N ASN A 82 11.12 7.92 13.03
CA ASN A 82 11.88 7.77 11.81
C ASN A 82 11.25 8.62 10.70
N ASN A 83 12.06 9.53 10.14
CA ASN A 83 11.67 10.36 9.00
C ASN A 83 12.38 9.85 7.75
N ASN A 84 11.66 9.73 6.64
CA ASN A 84 12.22 9.24 5.40
C ASN A 84 11.52 9.83 4.18
N PHE A 85 12.10 9.60 3.00
CA PHE A 85 11.53 10.03 1.72
C PHE A 85 11.30 8.83 0.80
N ASP A 86 10.26 8.96 -0.02
CA ASP A 86 9.99 8.05 -1.11
C ASP A 86 9.90 8.81 -2.42
N VAL A 87 10.33 8.18 -3.51
CA VAL A 87 10.16 8.70 -4.87
C VAL A 87 9.50 7.65 -5.73
N GLY A 88 8.75 8.11 -6.73
CA GLY A 88 8.07 7.20 -7.65
C GLY A 88 7.80 7.82 -9.00
N VAL A 89 7.69 6.95 -9.99
CA VAL A 89 7.32 7.27 -11.36
C VAL A 89 6.16 6.36 -11.76
N LEU A 90 5.15 6.92 -12.40
CA LEU A 90 4.01 6.18 -12.93
C LEU A 90 3.82 6.53 -14.41
N TYR A 91 3.88 5.54 -15.25
CA TYR A 91 3.49 5.61 -16.65
C TYR A 91 2.10 5.02 -16.86
N ARG A 92 1.25 5.68 -17.63
CA ARG A 92 -0.07 5.21 -18.03
C ARG A 92 -0.25 5.36 -19.53
N ASN A 93 -0.80 4.33 -20.16
CA ASN A 93 -1.18 4.32 -21.56
C ASN A 93 -2.49 3.53 -21.72
N HIS A 94 -3.58 4.22 -22.03
CA HIS A 94 -4.93 3.63 -22.08
C HIS A 94 -5.27 2.88 -20.77
N GLY A 95 -5.46 1.58 -20.83
CA GLY A 95 -5.73 0.72 -19.67
C GLY A 95 -4.46 0.26 -18.94
N PHE A 96 -3.31 0.27 -19.58
CA PHE A 96 -2.04 -0.16 -19.00
C PHE A 96 -1.47 0.89 -18.05
N TYR A 97 -0.90 0.43 -16.95
CA TYR A 97 -0.10 1.27 -16.08
C TYR A 97 1.10 0.51 -15.53
N LEU A 98 2.19 1.24 -15.30
CA LEU A 98 3.43 0.76 -14.71
C LEU A 98 3.96 1.81 -13.74
N SER A 99 4.14 1.43 -12.49
CA SER A 99 4.71 2.28 -11.44
C SER A 99 5.99 1.67 -10.89
N LEU A 100 7.01 2.50 -10.74
CA LEU A 100 8.28 2.19 -10.09
C LEU A 100 8.44 3.13 -8.91
N ASN A 101 8.70 2.59 -7.74
CA ASN A 101 8.88 3.37 -6.52
C ASN A 101 10.13 2.90 -5.78
N ALA A 102 10.83 3.85 -5.18
CA ALA A 102 11.84 3.60 -4.17
C ALA A 102 11.39 4.26 -2.86
N ASN A 103 11.24 3.45 -1.83
CA ASN A 103 10.76 3.90 -0.53
C ASN A 103 11.87 3.82 0.51
N ASN A 104 11.81 4.73 1.49
CA ASN A 104 12.78 4.83 2.57
C ASN A 104 14.21 5.04 2.05
N ILE A 105 14.40 6.07 1.21
CA ILE A 105 15.66 6.33 0.51
C ILE A 105 16.79 6.70 1.45
N LEU A 106 16.48 7.37 2.59
CA LEU A 106 17.49 7.73 3.56
C LEU A 106 17.90 6.48 4.34
N GLU A 107 19.12 6.05 4.12
CA GLU A 107 19.74 5.02 4.94
C GLU A 107 19.94 5.56 6.35
N LYS A 108 19.58 4.76 7.35
CA LYS A 108 19.85 5.04 8.75
C LYS A 108 20.88 4.06 9.27
N ASP A 109 21.80 4.59 10.07
CA ASP A 109 22.82 3.81 10.78
C ASP A 109 22.13 2.80 11.70
N ILE A 110 22.21 1.53 11.30
CA ILE A 110 21.59 0.41 12.01
C ILE A 110 22.34 0.15 13.33
N ASP A 111 23.61 0.53 13.41
CA ASP A 111 24.50 0.30 14.58
C ASP A 111 23.98 0.94 15.88
N LYS A 112 23.14 1.97 15.78
CA LYS A 112 22.49 2.58 16.95
C LYS A 112 21.27 1.82 17.47
N PHE A 113 20.83 0.79 16.76
CA PHE A 113 19.57 0.11 17.00
C PHE A 113 19.70 -1.43 17.00
N GLU A 114 20.90 -1.92 17.32
CA GLU A 114 21.16 -3.37 17.35
C GLU A 114 20.11 -4.11 18.18
N GLY A 115 19.33 -4.92 17.49
CA GLY A 115 18.61 -6.05 18.03
C GLY A 115 17.13 -5.86 18.37
N VAL A 116 16.54 -4.65 18.44
CA VAL A 116 15.18 -4.49 18.99
C VAL A 116 14.20 -3.68 18.13
N GLU A 117 14.65 -2.94 17.13
CA GLU A 117 13.76 -1.98 16.44
C GLU A 117 13.71 -2.18 14.94
N PRO A 118 12.49 -2.23 14.34
CA PRO A 118 12.35 -2.36 12.91
C PRO A 118 12.84 -1.09 12.21
N SER A 119 14.03 -1.14 11.62
CA SER A 119 14.47 -0.10 10.70
C SER A 119 13.61 -0.14 9.44
N LEU A 120 13.17 1.03 8.97
CA LEU A 120 12.51 1.12 7.67
C LEU A 120 13.56 0.96 6.59
N LEU A 121 13.64 -0.25 6.05
CA LEU A 121 14.63 -0.61 5.03
C LEU A 121 14.27 -0.01 3.68
N LEU A 122 15.30 0.43 2.94
CA LEU A 122 15.16 0.79 1.53
C LEU A 122 14.50 -0.35 0.76
N ASN A 123 13.40 -0.06 0.09
CA ASN A 123 12.72 -1.04 -0.74
C ASN A 123 12.29 -0.45 -2.08
N TYR A 124 12.41 -1.29 -3.10
CA TYR A 124 11.98 -1.01 -4.46
C TYR A 124 10.66 -1.71 -4.71
N GLN A 125 9.74 -1.00 -5.32
CA GLN A 125 8.41 -1.52 -5.65
C GLN A 125 8.11 -1.30 -7.12
N LEU A 126 7.59 -2.34 -7.75
CA LEU A 126 7.04 -2.29 -9.09
C LEU A 126 5.57 -2.69 -9.01
N TYR A 127 4.70 -1.87 -9.57
CA TYR A 127 3.28 -2.16 -9.67
C TYR A 127 2.83 -1.98 -11.11
N SER A 128 2.31 -3.03 -11.70
CA SER A 128 1.84 -3.04 -13.08
C SER A 128 0.47 -3.69 -13.17
N GLY A 129 -0.35 -3.20 -14.07
CA GLY A 129 -1.66 -3.78 -14.31
C GLY A 129 -2.31 -3.25 -15.57
N TYR A 130 -3.45 -3.84 -15.87
CA TYR A 130 -4.24 -3.48 -17.02
C TYR A 130 -5.72 -3.38 -16.66
N VAL A 131 -6.35 -2.26 -16.98
CA VAL A 131 -7.79 -2.05 -16.81
C VAL A 131 -8.51 -2.43 -18.09
N ILE A 132 -9.30 -3.50 -18.04
CA ILE A 132 -10.09 -4.02 -19.15
C ILE A 132 -11.53 -3.58 -18.95
N GLN A 133 -12.04 -2.75 -19.84
CA GLN A 133 -13.46 -2.39 -19.85
C GLN A 133 -14.27 -3.46 -20.55
N SER A 134 -15.38 -3.89 -19.93
CA SER A 134 -16.28 -4.88 -20.54
C SER A 134 -16.93 -4.32 -21.81
N VAL A 135 -16.86 -5.08 -22.91
CA VAL A 135 -17.50 -4.73 -24.19
C VAL A 135 -19.02 -4.69 -24.04
N ARG A 136 -19.59 -5.62 -23.28
CA ARG A 136 -21.04 -5.75 -23.09
C ARG A 136 -21.62 -4.69 -22.16
N ASN A 137 -20.85 -4.28 -21.14
CA ASN A 137 -21.28 -3.28 -20.16
C ASN A 137 -20.13 -2.34 -19.82
N LYS A 138 -20.12 -1.17 -20.44
CA LYS A 138 -19.07 -0.15 -20.23
C LYS A 138 -18.94 0.37 -18.79
N ARG A 139 -19.83 -0.03 -17.88
CA ARG A 139 -19.73 0.29 -16.44
C ARG A 139 -18.97 -0.75 -15.63
N VAL A 140 -18.56 -1.83 -16.27
CA VAL A 140 -17.82 -2.92 -15.65
C VAL A 140 -16.38 -2.91 -16.12
N GLU A 141 -15.47 -3.02 -15.18
CA GLU A 141 -14.03 -3.10 -15.42
C GLU A 141 -13.43 -4.29 -14.68
N TYR A 142 -12.47 -4.92 -15.31
CA TYR A 142 -11.61 -5.96 -14.75
C TYR A 142 -10.19 -5.42 -14.69
N GLU A 143 -9.51 -5.63 -13.58
CA GLU A 143 -8.16 -5.11 -13.35
C GLU A 143 -7.26 -6.22 -12.79
N PRO A 144 -6.65 -7.05 -13.65
CA PRO A 144 -5.51 -7.86 -13.26
C PRO A 144 -4.30 -6.96 -12.99
N SER A 145 -3.57 -7.23 -11.92
CA SER A 145 -2.36 -6.48 -11.58
C SER A 145 -1.35 -7.31 -10.79
N VAL A 146 -0.09 -6.92 -10.90
CA VAL A 146 1.05 -7.52 -10.21
C VAL A 146 1.75 -6.44 -9.42
N TYR A 147 2.04 -6.74 -8.17
CA TYR A 147 2.88 -5.92 -7.31
C TYR A 147 4.11 -6.73 -6.90
N PHE A 148 5.28 -6.18 -7.12
CA PHE A 148 6.56 -6.75 -6.76
C PHE A 148 7.28 -5.82 -5.79
N GLN A 149 7.87 -6.38 -4.74
CA GLN A 149 8.65 -5.64 -3.75
C GLN A 149 9.98 -6.34 -3.53
N LEU A 150 11.06 -5.54 -3.48
CA LEU A 150 12.42 -5.98 -3.22
C LEU A 150 13.04 -5.10 -2.13
N PHE A 151 13.51 -5.70 -1.05
CA PHE A 151 14.28 -5.02 -0.01
C PHE A 151 15.76 -4.96 -0.41
N GLY A 152 16.36 -3.77 -0.31
CA GLY A 152 17.73 -3.51 -0.75
C GLY A 152 18.79 -4.22 0.12
N SER A 153 18.55 -4.30 1.44
CA SER A 153 19.51 -4.81 2.42
C SER A 153 19.72 -6.31 2.35
N ASP A 154 18.66 -7.09 2.39
CA ASP A 154 18.68 -8.56 2.51
C ASP A 154 18.19 -9.29 1.26
N LYS A 155 17.87 -8.54 0.20
CA LYS A 155 17.38 -9.06 -1.08
C LYS A 155 16.09 -9.88 -0.99
N ARG A 156 15.38 -9.83 0.15
CA ARG A 156 14.06 -10.44 0.24
C ARG A 156 13.12 -9.80 -0.76
N SER A 157 12.36 -10.62 -1.44
CA SER A 157 11.37 -10.12 -2.40
C SER A 157 10.07 -10.89 -2.31
N SER A 158 8.99 -10.20 -2.62
CA SER A 158 7.65 -10.77 -2.66
C SER A 158 6.90 -10.31 -3.90
N THR A 159 5.97 -11.15 -4.34
CA THR A 159 5.08 -10.84 -5.46
C THR A 159 3.64 -11.04 -5.04
N ASP A 160 2.79 -10.05 -5.36
CA ASP A 160 1.35 -10.12 -5.18
C ASP A 160 0.68 -10.15 -6.53
N LEU A 161 -0.13 -11.15 -6.77
CA LEU A 161 -1.05 -11.22 -7.91
C LEU A 161 -2.41 -10.75 -7.43
N ASN A 162 -2.95 -9.73 -8.08
CA ASN A 162 -4.23 -9.16 -7.70
C ASN A 162 -5.20 -9.18 -8.87
N PHE A 163 -6.46 -9.39 -8.55
CA PHE A 163 -7.54 -9.27 -9.51
C PHE A 163 -8.67 -8.48 -8.89
N LYS A 164 -9.13 -7.42 -9.56
CA LYS A 164 -10.27 -6.61 -9.14
C LYS A 164 -11.35 -6.61 -10.20
N PHE A 165 -12.58 -6.67 -9.74
CA PHE A 165 -13.79 -6.41 -10.50
C PHE A 165 -14.41 -5.12 -9.99
N ARG A 166 -14.63 -4.14 -10.87
CA ARG A 166 -15.20 -2.84 -10.52
C ARG A 166 -16.46 -2.58 -11.33
N LYS A 167 -17.49 -2.08 -10.64
CA LYS A 167 -18.74 -1.69 -11.30
C LYS A 167 -19.10 -0.24 -10.93
N TYR A 168 -19.30 0.56 -11.96
CA TYR A 168 -19.68 1.97 -11.85
C TYR A 168 -21.19 2.16 -11.84
N ASN A 169 -21.66 3.09 -11.02
CA ASN A 169 -23.02 3.60 -11.02
C ASN A 169 -23.17 4.81 -11.97
N ARG A 170 -24.34 5.47 -11.99
CA ARG A 170 -24.61 6.58 -12.92
C ARG A 170 -23.77 7.82 -12.65
N ASP A 171 -23.45 8.09 -11.38
CA ASP A 171 -22.78 9.31 -10.90
C ASP A 171 -21.26 9.16 -10.75
N ASP A 172 -20.64 8.22 -11.52
CA ASP A 172 -19.23 7.82 -11.42
C ASP A 172 -18.87 7.20 -10.04
N ASP A 173 -19.83 7.00 -9.16
CA ASP A 173 -19.68 6.18 -7.97
C ASP A 173 -19.40 4.74 -8.37
N TYR A 174 -18.59 4.03 -7.62
CA TYR A 174 -18.31 2.62 -7.92
C TYR A 174 -18.14 1.79 -6.67
N TYR A 175 -18.40 0.52 -6.82
CA TYR A 175 -17.93 -0.50 -5.87
C TYR A 175 -17.05 -1.52 -6.60
N TRP A 176 -16.19 -2.14 -5.84
CA TRP A 176 -15.31 -3.16 -6.37
C TRP A 176 -15.08 -4.27 -5.36
N VAL A 177 -14.82 -5.45 -5.90
CA VAL A 177 -14.41 -6.62 -5.15
C VAL A 177 -13.15 -7.18 -5.80
N GLY A 178 -12.32 -7.83 -5.02
CA GLY A 178 -11.08 -8.40 -5.55
C GLY A 178 -10.50 -9.45 -4.64
N ALA A 179 -9.44 -10.06 -5.12
CA ALA A 179 -8.63 -11.01 -4.38
C ALA A 179 -7.15 -10.72 -4.60
N SER A 180 -6.35 -11.01 -3.59
CA SER A 180 -4.90 -10.92 -3.62
C SER A 180 -4.29 -12.25 -3.24
N TYR A 181 -3.22 -12.62 -3.93
CA TYR A 181 -2.41 -13.80 -3.66
C TYR A 181 -0.96 -13.37 -3.56
N ARG A 182 -0.35 -13.50 -2.38
CA ARG A 182 1.03 -13.13 -2.11
C ARG A 182 1.91 -14.35 -1.91
N PHE A 183 3.09 -14.34 -2.51
CA PHE A 183 4.15 -15.32 -2.28
C PHE A 183 5.53 -14.67 -2.18
N LEU A 184 6.45 -15.31 -1.49
CA LEU A 184 7.86 -14.95 -1.48
C LEU A 184 8.53 -15.54 -2.73
N ASN A 185 9.44 -14.77 -3.36
CA ASN A 185 10.02 -15.21 -4.64
C ASN A 185 11.04 -16.35 -4.49
N ASP A 186 11.61 -16.55 -3.30
CA ASP A 186 12.42 -17.73 -2.92
C ASP A 186 11.56 -18.99 -2.77
N GLN A 187 10.25 -18.83 -2.58
CA GLN A 187 9.27 -19.92 -2.44
C GLN A 187 8.19 -19.77 -3.51
N PHE A 188 8.59 -19.76 -4.78
CA PHE A 188 7.72 -19.49 -5.90
C PHE A 188 6.40 -20.29 -5.86
N LEU A 189 5.28 -19.59 -6.02
CA LEU A 189 3.92 -20.09 -5.96
C LEU A 189 3.47 -20.73 -4.62
N LYS A 190 4.31 -20.77 -3.57
CA LYS A 190 3.82 -21.14 -2.25
C LYS A 190 3.14 -19.92 -1.62
N PRO A 191 1.87 -20.00 -1.22
CA PRO A 191 1.17 -18.84 -0.70
C PRO A 191 1.74 -18.41 0.65
N LEU A 192 2.04 -17.13 0.76
CA LEU A 192 2.28 -16.48 2.04
C LEU A 192 0.96 -15.97 2.62
N ASN A 193 0.24 -15.19 1.83
CA ASN A 193 -1.07 -14.65 2.19
C ASN A 193 -2.02 -14.72 1.00
N VAL A 194 -3.28 -14.98 1.31
CA VAL A 194 -4.39 -14.88 0.35
C VAL A 194 -5.50 -14.08 1.00
N GLY A 195 -6.16 -13.19 0.26
CA GLY A 195 -7.23 -12.44 0.90
C GLY A 195 -8.20 -11.77 -0.05
N PRO A 196 -9.48 -11.71 0.35
CA PRO A 196 -10.49 -10.91 -0.31
C PRO A 196 -10.28 -9.42 -0.01
N MET A 197 -10.70 -8.59 -0.95
CA MET A 197 -10.71 -7.15 -0.86
C MET A 197 -12.04 -6.62 -1.38
N VAL A 198 -12.58 -5.62 -0.72
CA VAL A 198 -13.80 -4.92 -1.16
C VAL A 198 -13.63 -3.43 -0.96
N GLY A 199 -14.32 -2.64 -1.75
CA GLY A 199 -14.33 -1.20 -1.56
C GLY A 199 -15.45 -0.50 -2.29
N VAL A 200 -15.73 0.70 -1.86
CA VAL A 200 -16.75 1.59 -2.40
C VAL A 200 -16.22 3.01 -2.49
N MET A 201 -16.52 3.67 -3.58
CA MET A 201 -16.35 5.10 -3.77
C MET A 201 -17.72 5.71 -3.97
N LYS A 202 -18.10 6.63 -3.10
CA LYS A 202 -19.36 7.36 -3.20
C LYS A 202 -19.11 8.86 -3.05
N SER A 203 -19.39 9.60 -4.12
CA SER A 203 -19.12 11.05 -4.20
C SER A 203 -17.62 11.34 -3.94
N LYS A 204 -17.29 11.83 -2.76
CA LYS A 204 -15.92 12.19 -2.35
C LYS A 204 -15.29 11.20 -1.34
N PHE A 205 -16.09 10.22 -0.89
CA PHE A 205 -15.66 9.29 0.15
C PHE A 205 -15.27 7.95 -0.45
N TYR A 206 -14.11 7.47 -0.07
CA TYR A 206 -13.60 6.14 -0.39
C TYR A 206 -13.51 5.32 0.88
N PHE A 207 -14.01 4.10 0.83
CA PHE A 207 -13.87 3.11 1.88
C PHE A 207 -13.45 1.78 1.27
N ALA A 208 -12.45 1.14 1.86
CA ALA A 208 -12.04 -0.20 1.48
C ALA A 208 -11.69 -1.04 2.71
N TYR A 209 -11.92 -2.33 2.56
CA TYR A 209 -11.57 -3.34 3.56
C TYR A 209 -10.90 -4.51 2.86
N SER A 210 -9.85 -5.03 3.47
CA SER A 210 -9.24 -6.29 3.06
C SER A 210 -8.91 -7.14 4.27
N TYR A 211 -8.98 -8.45 4.09
CA TYR A 211 -8.51 -9.42 5.07
C TYR A 211 -7.52 -10.35 4.38
N GLN A 212 -6.33 -10.48 4.96
CA GLN A 212 -5.26 -11.33 4.44
C GLN A 212 -5.08 -12.54 5.36
N PHE A 213 -5.46 -13.71 4.88
CA PHE A 213 -5.24 -14.98 5.57
C PHE A 213 -3.78 -15.39 5.42
N THR A 214 -3.10 -15.70 6.51
CA THR A 214 -1.77 -16.31 6.48
C THR A 214 -1.91 -17.82 6.24
N ILE A 215 -1.30 -18.35 5.16
CA ILE A 215 -1.47 -19.76 4.75
C ILE A 215 -0.15 -20.54 4.81
N ASN A 216 0.81 -20.07 5.55
CA ASN A 216 2.07 -20.77 5.77
C ASN A 216 2.11 -21.44 7.16
N GLN A 217 3.28 -21.95 7.54
CA GLN A 217 3.49 -22.58 8.86
C GLN A 217 3.25 -21.63 10.06
N LEU A 218 3.17 -20.31 9.82
CA LEU A 218 2.85 -19.31 10.84
C LEU A 218 1.33 -19.16 11.07
N SER A 219 0.50 -19.83 10.27
CA SER A 219 -0.97 -19.75 10.39
C SER A 219 -1.52 -20.06 11.80
N PRO A 220 -0.94 -21.00 12.59
CA PRO A 220 -1.40 -21.22 13.96
C PRO A 220 -1.13 -20.04 14.90
N TYR A 221 -0.12 -19.23 14.60
CA TYR A 221 0.31 -18.10 15.43
C TYR A 221 -0.24 -16.76 14.94
N ASN A 222 -0.60 -16.68 13.66
CA ASN A 222 -1.11 -15.45 13.04
C ASN A 222 -2.37 -15.74 12.23
N SER A 223 -3.52 -15.37 12.77
CA SER A 223 -4.84 -15.57 12.15
C SER A 223 -5.07 -14.70 10.91
N GLY A 224 -4.18 -13.77 10.61
CA GLY A 224 -4.25 -12.89 9.44
C GLY A 224 -4.28 -11.40 9.80
N THR A 225 -4.37 -10.56 8.77
CA THR A 225 -4.32 -9.10 8.90
C THR A 225 -5.58 -8.45 8.35
N HIS A 226 -6.24 -7.64 9.16
CA HIS A 226 -7.34 -6.78 8.74
C HIS A 226 -6.77 -5.41 8.32
N SER A 227 -7.20 -4.91 7.18
CA SER A 227 -6.86 -3.56 6.72
C SER A 227 -8.10 -2.78 6.35
N ILE A 228 -8.25 -1.60 6.93
CA ILE A 228 -9.33 -0.66 6.63
C ILE A 228 -8.70 0.59 6.04
N THR A 229 -9.21 1.04 4.91
CA THR A 229 -8.79 2.28 4.27
C THR A 229 -9.98 3.21 4.14
N VAL A 230 -9.84 4.42 4.66
CA VAL A 230 -10.81 5.50 4.50
C VAL A 230 -10.13 6.66 3.79
N GLY A 231 -10.77 7.19 2.78
CA GLY A 231 -10.25 8.31 2.00
C GLY A 231 -11.32 9.36 1.74
N VAL A 232 -10.90 10.60 1.64
CA VAL A 232 -11.76 11.71 1.27
C VAL A 232 -11.08 12.53 0.17
N ASP A 233 -11.75 12.69 -0.94
CA ASP A 233 -11.30 13.54 -2.04
C ASP A 233 -11.77 14.98 -1.81
N PHE A 234 -10.82 15.89 -1.60
CA PHE A 234 -11.08 17.31 -1.44
C PHE A 234 -10.23 18.13 -2.43
N LEU A 235 -10.66 19.34 -2.72
CA LEU A 235 -10.00 20.27 -3.65
C LEU A 235 -9.88 19.77 -5.11
N GLN A 236 -10.79 18.92 -5.57
CA GLN A 236 -10.81 18.45 -6.95
C GLN A 236 -11.25 19.49 -8.00
N GLY A 237 -11.76 20.64 -7.56
CA GLY A 237 -12.35 21.65 -8.45
C GLY A 237 -11.39 22.41 -9.35
N ILE A 238 -10.07 22.24 -9.20
CA ILE A 238 -9.07 23.08 -9.89
C ILE A 238 -8.51 22.39 -11.13
N SER A 239 -8.82 21.12 -11.37
CA SER A 239 -8.18 20.39 -12.48
C SER A 239 -9.12 19.49 -13.26
N ASN A 240 -9.32 19.85 -14.53
CA ASN A 240 -10.03 19.05 -15.52
C ASN A 240 -9.14 18.00 -16.23
N CYS A 241 -8.01 17.59 -15.65
CA CYS A 241 -7.15 16.62 -16.27
C CYS A 241 -7.74 15.21 -16.20
N PRO A 242 -7.84 14.48 -17.32
CA PRO A 242 -8.23 13.07 -17.34
C PRO A 242 -7.30 12.17 -16.50
N CYS A 243 -6.04 12.60 -16.28
CA CYS A 243 -5.06 11.86 -15.49
C CYS A 243 -5.42 11.71 -14.01
N THR A 244 -6.26 12.60 -13.47
CA THR A 244 -6.71 12.58 -12.07
C THR A 244 -8.05 11.90 -11.87
N LYS A 245 -8.76 11.57 -12.95
CA LYS A 245 -10.04 10.86 -12.85
C LYS A 245 -9.80 9.38 -12.57
N SER A 246 -10.52 8.85 -11.60
CA SER A 246 -10.48 7.41 -11.27
C SER A 246 -10.92 6.53 -12.45
N ARG A 247 -11.75 7.07 -13.33
CA ARG A 247 -12.27 6.40 -14.52
C ARG A 247 -11.56 6.86 -15.78
N ILE A 248 -10.92 5.94 -16.47
CA ILE A 248 -10.42 6.14 -17.82
C ILE A 248 -11.61 5.91 -18.76
N LYS A 249 -12.20 6.99 -19.29
CA LYS A 249 -13.21 6.85 -20.34
C LYS A 249 -12.53 6.44 -21.63
N PHE A 250 -12.64 5.19 -21.99
CA PHE A 250 -12.32 4.71 -23.32
C PHE A 250 -13.43 5.19 -24.28
N LYS A 251 -13.11 6.03 -25.25
CA LYS A 251 -13.98 6.33 -26.38
C LYS A 251 -13.64 5.44 -27.54
#